data_0766b0d66425277a5ce7899edb6405bc
#
_entry.id   0766b0d66425277a5ce7899edb6405bc
#
_cell.length_a   1.000
_cell.length_b   1.000
_cell.length_c   1.000
_cell.angle_alpha   90.00
_cell.angle_beta   90.00
_cell.angle_gamma   90.00
#
_symmetry.space_group_name_H-M   'P 1'
#
loop_
_entity.id
_entity.type
_entity.pdbx_description
1 polymer ?
#
loop_
_entity_poly.entity_id
_entity_poly.type
_entity_poly.pdbx_seq_one_letter_code
_entity_poly.pdbx_strand_id
1 'polypeptide(L)'
;EISLGLVGSEMCIRDSAIINANSMRDEVAKVMHSLRPLTQDDVEHNLVLGQYTAAEIDGKEVKGYLQEKGVPANSRTETFMALRCEIENWRWAGVPFYVRTGKRLPARVTEIVIHFKTTPHPVFSQNAPENKLIIRIQPDEAISMRFGLKKPGAGFEAKEVSMDFRYADLADEQVLTAYERLLLDAMKGDATLFARTDAVHAAWKFVQPILDYKEAGGRVHEY
;
A
#
# COMPACT_ATOMS: atom_id res chain seq x y z
N GLU A 1 -9.22 3.09 0.51
CA GLU A 1 -9.11 1.67 0.15
C GLU A 1 -7.75 1.19 0.63
N ILE A 2 -7.73 0.58 1.82
CA ILE A 2 -6.57 -0.19 2.29
C ILE A 2 -6.51 -1.39 1.35
N SER A 3 -5.47 -1.43 0.57
CA SER A 3 -5.30 -2.31 -0.57
C SER A 3 -5.54 -3.79 -0.20
N LEU A 4 -6.60 -4.38 -0.72
CA LEU A 4 -6.83 -5.82 -0.80
C LEU A 4 -5.63 -6.58 -1.41
N GLY A 5 -4.72 -5.89 -2.10
CA GLY A 5 -3.52 -6.45 -2.69
C GLY A 5 -2.49 -7.01 -1.71
N LEU A 6 -2.34 -6.42 -0.52
CA LEU A 6 -1.47 -6.98 0.53
C LEU A 6 -1.95 -8.36 0.98
N VAL A 7 -3.24 -8.54 1.01
CA VAL A 7 -3.89 -9.79 1.40
C VAL A 7 -3.77 -10.84 0.31
N GLY A 8 -3.84 -10.45 -0.96
CA GLY A 8 -3.64 -11.36 -2.09
C GLY A 8 -2.23 -11.96 -2.12
N SER A 9 -1.19 -11.19 -1.77
CA SER A 9 0.18 -11.69 -1.75
C SER A 9 0.47 -12.66 -0.59
N GLU A 10 -0.18 -12.51 0.56
CA GLU A 10 -0.08 -13.47 1.66
C GLU A 10 -0.71 -14.83 1.29
N MET A 11 -1.75 -14.82 0.47
CA MET A 11 -2.44 -16.03 0.09
C MET A 11 -1.63 -16.94 -0.85
N CYS A 12 -0.76 -16.38 -1.67
CA CYS A 12 0.12 -17.17 -2.54
C CYS A 12 1.18 -17.98 -1.77
N ILE A 13 1.39 -17.74 -0.48
CA ILE A 13 2.48 -18.34 0.32
C ILE A 13 1.94 -19.37 1.32
N ARG A 14 0.66 -19.75 1.27
CA ARG A 14 0.03 -20.49 2.35
C ARG A 14 -0.15 -21.99 2.18
N ASP A 15 0.01 -22.67 3.35
CA ASP A 15 -0.21 -24.08 3.66
C ASP A 15 -1.69 -24.54 3.66
N SER A 16 -2.63 -23.78 3.17
CA SER A 16 -4.01 -24.23 3.11
C SER A 16 -4.22 -25.14 1.92
N ALA A 17 -4.46 -26.41 2.16
CA ALA A 17 -4.73 -27.43 1.14
C ALA A 17 -5.98 -27.15 0.30
N ILE A 18 -6.84 -26.20 0.70
CA ILE A 18 -8.09 -25.86 0.04
C ILE A 18 -8.16 -24.35 -0.16
N ILE A 19 -8.07 -23.90 -1.42
CA ILE A 19 -8.29 -22.51 -1.80
C ILE A 19 -9.78 -22.36 -2.13
N ASN A 20 -10.54 -21.70 -1.24
CA ASN A 20 -11.92 -21.31 -1.46
C ASN A 20 -12.20 -19.92 -0.87
N ALA A 21 -13.36 -19.35 -1.19
CA ALA A 21 -13.74 -18.01 -0.74
C ALA A 21 -13.65 -17.85 0.80
N ASN A 22 -14.01 -18.86 1.56
CA ASN A 22 -14.00 -18.78 3.02
C ASN A 22 -12.57 -18.78 3.57
N SER A 23 -11.70 -19.70 3.12
CA SER A 23 -10.31 -19.75 3.58
C SER A 23 -9.57 -18.44 3.23
N MET A 24 -9.82 -17.88 2.05
CA MET A 24 -9.23 -16.58 1.66
C MET A 24 -9.71 -15.46 2.59
N ARG A 25 -10.99 -15.38 2.87
CA ARG A 25 -11.58 -14.35 3.74
C ARG A 25 -11.17 -14.52 5.20
N ASP A 26 -10.94 -15.76 5.66
CA ASP A 26 -10.39 -16.04 6.99
C ASP A 26 -8.98 -15.46 7.14
N GLU A 27 -8.14 -15.58 6.10
CA GLU A 27 -6.79 -15.01 6.13
C GLU A 27 -6.81 -13.48 6.17
N VAL A 28 -7.68 -12.86 5.37
CA VAL A 28 -7.90 -11.40 5.43
C VAL A 28 -8.26 -10.99 6.86
N ALA A 29 -9.24 -11.67 7.46
CA ALA A 29 -9.68 -11.38 8.82
C ALA A 29 -8.54 -11.56 9.84
N LYS A 30 -7.74 -12.63 9.73
CA LYS A 30 -6.58 -12.87 10.60
C LYS A 30 -5.57 -11.71 10.53
N VAL A 31 -5.23 -11.24 9.34
CA VAL A 31 -4.32 -10.10 9.18
C VAL A 31 -4.92 -8.84 9.82
N MET A 32 -6.20 -8.54 9.54
CA MET A 32 -6.87 -7.37 10.11
C MET A 32 -6.93 -7.41 11.65
N HIS A 33 -7.16 -8.58 12.23
CA HIS A 33 -7.12 -8.77 13.69
C HIS A 33 -5.70 -8.74 14.27
N SER A 34 -4.68 -8.96 13.46
CA SER A 34 -3.27 -8.90 13.86
C SER A 34 -2.65 -7.51 13.73
N LEU A 35 -3.38 -6.53 13.19
CA LEU A 35 -2.92 -5.14 13.20
C LEU A 35 -2.77 -4.67 14.64
N ARG A 36 -1.57 -4.19 15.00
CA ARG A 36 -1.32 -3.61 16.32
C ARG A 36 -2.21 -2.37 16.50
N PRO A 37 -3.05 -2.33 17.54
CA PRO A 37 -3.87 -1.15 17.80
C PRO A 37 -3.02 0.11 17.92
N LEU A 38 -3.44 1.18 17.27
CA LEU A 38 -2.75 2.46 17.36
C LEU A 38 -2.96 3.08 18.74
N THR A 39 -1.87 3.44 19.40
CA THR A 39 -1.88 4.20 20.65
C THR A 39 -1.95 5.70 20.34
N GLN A 40 -2.18 6.53 21.35
CA GLN A 40 -2.11 7.98 21.19
C GLN A 40 -0.71 8.42 20.76
N ASP A 41 0.33 7.81 21.30
CA ASP A 41 1.73 8.05 20.89
C ASP A 41 1.99 7.70 19.42
N ASP A 42 1.43 6.59 18.95
CA ASP A 42 1.53 6.23 17.52
C ASP A 42 0.86 7.27 16.62
N VAL A 43 -0.29 7.77 17.01
CA VAL A 43 -1.02 8.78 16.22
C VAL A 43 -0.30 10.12 16.24
N GLU A 44 0.38 10.48 17.33
CA GLU A 44 1.15 11.72 17.42
C GLU A 44 2.49 11.67 16.68
N HIS A 45 3.16 10.50 16.64
CA HIS A 45 4.53 10.38 16.12
C HIS A 45 4.64 9.57 14.81
N ASN A 46 3.70 8.67 14.55
CA ASN A 46 3.73 7.76 13.39
C ASN A 46 2.67 8.06 12.34
N LEU A 47 1.87 9.14 12.51
CA LEU A 47 0.84 9.58 11.58
C LEU A 47 1.16 10.98 11.06
N VAL A 48 1.01 11.15 9.74
CA VAL A 48 1.01 12.46 9.09
C VAL A 48 -0.28 12.60 8.30
N LEU A 49 -1.06 13.62 8.61
CA LEU A 49 -2.21 14.05 7.81
C LEU A 49 -1.83 15.30 7.02
N GLY A 50 -2.27 15.37 5.78
CA GLY A 50 -1.97 16.51 4.91
C GLY A 50 -3.16 16.95 4.07
N GLN A 51 -3.07 18.20 3.60
CA GLN A 51 -4.06 18.80 2.71
C GLN A 51 -3.33 19.52 1.59
N TYR A 52 -3.70 19.23 0.30
CA TYR A 52 -3.00 19.85 -0.82
C TYR A 52 -3.32 21.34 -0.95
N THR A 53 -2.30 22.11 -1.26
CA THR A 53 -2.39 23.55 -1.53
C THR A 53 -2.49 23.82 -3.03
N ALA A 54 -2.71 25.08 -3.38
CA ALA A 54 -2.62 25.51 -4.77
C ALA A 54 -1.19 25.35 -5.27
N ALA A 55 -1.04 24.80 -6.46
CA ALA A 55 0.27 24.54 -7.06
C ALA A 55 0.18 24.64 -8.58
N GLU A 56 1.34 24.72 -9.24
CA GLU A 56 1.44 24.54 -10.68
C GLU A 56 1.94 23.12 -10.97
N ILE A 57 1.17 22.36 -11.76
CA ILE A 57 1.50 21.01 -12.19
C ILE A 57 1.48 20.97 -13.71
N ASP A 58 2.58 20.61 -14.34
CA ASP A 58 2.75 20.56 -15.80
C ASP A 58 2.34 21.86 -16.51
N GLY A 59 2.69 23.03 -15.93
CA GLY A 59 2.37 24.34 -16.45
C GLY A 59 0.89 24.77 -16.32
N LYS A 60 0.11 24.06 -15.50
CA LYS A 60 -1.29 24.38 -15.21
C LYS A 60 -1.47 24.72 -13.74
N GLU A 61 -2.12 25.84 -13.49
CA GLU A 61 -2.55 26.17 -12.12
C GLU A 61 -3.59 25.18 -11.61
N VAL A 62 -3.34 24.60 -10.44
CA VAL A 62 -4.21 23.66 -9.76
C VAL A 62 -4.64 24.28 -8.44
N LYS A 63 -5.95 24.32 -8.20
CA LYS A 63 -6.52 24.84 -6.96
C LYS A 63 -6.13 23.97 -5.76
N GLY A 64 -5.91 24.63 -4.63
CA GLY A 64 -5.81 23.94 -3.34
C GLY A 64 -7.16 23.38 -2.88
N TYR A 65 -7.13 22.43 -1.95
CA TYR A 65 -8.34 21.74 -1.45
C TYR A 65 -9.41 22.72 -0.93
N LEU A 66 -9.01 23.71 -0.16
CA LEU A 66 -9.94 24.71 0.39
C LEU A 66 -10.56 25.64 -0.68
N GLN A 67 -10.03 25.63 -1.90
CA GLN A 67 -10.54 26.38 -3.06
C GLN A 67 -11.46 25.54 -3.94
N GLU A 68 -11.61 24.23 -3.64
CA GLU A 68 -12.49 23.36 -4.41
C GLU A 68 -13.96 23.68 -4.14
N LYS A 69 -14.79 23.49 -5.17
CA LYS A 69 -16.22 23.77 -5.10
C LYS A 69 -16.91 22.90 -4.03
N GLY A 70 -17.59 23.54 -3.09
CA GLY A 70 -18.34 22.85 -2.05
C GLY A 70 -17.52 22.48 -0.82
N VAL A 71 -16.24 22.87 -0.75
CA VAL A 71 -15.40 22.68 0.43
C VAL A 71 -15.53 23.92 1.33
N PRO A 72 -15.88 23.75 2.62
CA PRO A 72 -15.84 24.85 3.60
C PRO A 72 -14.44 25.42 3.77
N ALA A 73 -14.30 26.74 3.86
CA ALA A 73 -13.01 27.41 3.98
C ALA A 73 -12.19 27.00 5.22
N ASN A 74 -12.86 26.48 6.25
CA ASN A 74 -12.26 25.97 7.48
C ASN A 74 -12.18 24.44 7.53
N SER A 75 -12.35 23.75 6.39
CA SER A 75 -12.30 22.28 6.33
C SER A 75 -10.93 21.77 6.75
N ARG A 76 -10.93 20.79 7.63
CA ARG A 76 -9.74 20.05 8.09
C ARG A 76 -9.69 18.63 7.53
N THR A 77 -10.44 18.36 6.48
CA THR A 77 -10.44 17.04 5.85
C THR A 77 -9.09 16.79 5.21
N GLU A 78 -8.45 15.73 5.61
CA GLU A 78 -7.18 15.28 5.03
C GLU A 78 -7.36 14.81 3.58
N THR A 79 -6.41 15.16 2.75
CA THR A 79 -6.30 14.68 1.37
C THR A 79 -5.05 13.81 1.16
N PHE A 80 -4.23 13.71 2.22
CA PHE A 80 -3.06 12.85 2.30
C PHE A 80 -2.97 12.25 3.70
N MET A 81 -2.55 11.00 3.74
CA MET A 81 -2.20 10.31 4.98
C MET A 81 -0.93 9.49 4.76
N ALA A 82 -0.03 9.56 5.72
CA ALA A 82 1.05 8.59 5.86
C ALA A 82 1.04 8.05 7.29
N LEU A 83 1.17 6.73 7.42
CA LEU A 83 1.12 6.02 8.69
C LEU A 83 2.20 4.95 8.74
N ARG A 84 2.92 4.86 9.86
CA ARG A 84 3.72 3.70 10.21
C ARG A 84 2.88 2.80 11.13
N CYS A 85 2.71 1.54 10.76
CA CYS A 85 1.97 0.56 11.54
C CYS A 85 2.71 -0.78 11.58
N GLU A 86 2.23 -1.70 12.41
CA GLU A 86 2.83 -3.01 12.64
C GLU A 86 1.76 -4.10 12.62
N ILE A 87 2.15 -5.31 12.18
CA ILE A 87 1.29 -6.50 12.16
C ILE A 87 1.87 -7.48 13.16
N GLU A 88 1.11 -7.79 14.21
CA GLU A 88 1.52 -8.66 15.31
C GLU A 88 1.16 -10.12 15.03
N ASN A 89 1.85 -10.72 14.07
CA ASN A 89 1.80 -12.15 13.81
C ASN A 89 3.21 -12.71 13.62
N TRP A 90 3.33 -14.05 13.61
CA TRP A 90 4.64 -14.70 13.50
C TRP A 90 5.43 -14.33 12.25
N ARG A 91 4.75 -14.03 11.15
CA ARG A 91 5.38 -13.70 9.88
C ARG A 91 5.93 -12.28 9.85
N TRP A 92 5.18 -11.32 10.40
CA TRP A 92 5.44 -9.90 10.23
C TRP A 92 5.94 -9.21 11.51
N ALA A 93 6.08 -9.94 12.62
CA ALA A 93 6.58 -9.37 13.86
C ALA A 93 7.94 -8.67 13.65
N GLY A 94 7.99 -7.39 14.05
CA GLY A 94 9.17 -6.54 13.91
C GLY A 94 9.42 -5.97 12.52
N VAL A 95 8.48 -6.16 11.58
CA VAL A 95 8.53 -5.52 10.25
C VAL A 95 7.66 -4.26 10.28
N PRO A 96 8.22 -3.07 10.06
CA PRO A 96 7.43 -1.84 9.96
C PRO A 96 6.71 -1.77 8.62
N PHE A 97 5.45 -1.36 8.64
CA PHE A 97 4.64 -1.08 7.46
C PHE A 97 4.43 0.43 7.35
N TYR A 98 4.77 0.98 6.20
CA TYR A 98 4.56 2.38 5.87
C TYR A 98 3.46 2.47 4.82
N VAL A 99 2.29 2.97 5.23
CA VAL A 99 1.14 3.17 4.35
C VAL A 99 1.04 4.64 4.03
N ARG A 100 0.94 4.99 2.74
CA ARG A 100 0.65 6.35 2.33
C ARG A 100 -0.41 6.36 1.24
N THR A 101 -1.29 7.33 1.31
CA THR A 101 -2.31 7.57 0.29
C THR A 101 -2.58 9.07 0.21
N GLY A 102 -2.93 9.56 -0.98
CA GLY A 102 -3.22 10.99 -1.12
C GLY A 102 -3.82 11.34 -2.47
N LYS A 103 -4.38 12.53 -2.53
CA LYS A 103 -4.86 13.17 -3.75
C LYS A 103 -3.76 14.05 -4.33
N ARG A 104 -3.81 14.36 -5.61
CA ARG A 104 -2.86 15.28 -6.26
C ARG A 104 -1.38 14.91 -6.07
N LEU A 105 -1.06 13.63 -5.86
CA LEU A 105 0.30 13.13 -5.85
C LEU A 105 0.88 13.10 -7.27
N PRO A 106 2.22 13.18 -7.44
CA PRO A 106 2.87 13.25 -8.75
C PRO A 106 2.56 12.07 -9.68
N ALA A 107 2.28 10.90 -9.11
CA ALA A 107 1.92 9.71 -9.87
C ALA A 107 0.63 9.08 -9.32
N ARG A 108 -0.25 8.67 -10.24
CA ARG A 108 -1.42 7.85 -9.90
C ARG A 108 -1.03 6.39 -9.97
N VAL A 109 -0.56 5.86 -8.86
CA VAL A 109 -0.08 4.48 -8.75
C VAL A 109 -0.53 3.86 -7.43
N THR A 110 -0.84 2.57 -7.45
CA THR A 110 -0.98 1.74 -6.25
C THR A 110 0.06 0.63 -6.33
N GLU A 111 0.99 0.62 -5.39
CA GLU A 111 2.08 -0.35 -5.37
C GLU A 111 2.46 -0.74 -3.94
N ILE A 112 3.03 -1.92 -3.79
CA ILE A 112 3.65 -2.43 -2.58
C ILE A 112 5.14 -2.51 -2.85
N VAL A 113 5.95 -1.86 -2.02
CA VAL A 113 7.41 -1.90 -2.10
C VAL A 113 7.95 -2.63 -0.87
N ILE A 114 8.57 -3.77 -1.09
CA ILE A 114 9.22 -4.56 -0.04
C ILE A 114 10.72 -4.29 -0.11
N HIS A 115 11.25 -3.61 0.91
CA HIS A 115 12.68 -3.40 1.06
C HIS A 115 13.29 -4.58 1.82
N PHE A 116 14.22 -5.26 1.20
CA PHE A 116 14.95 -6.34 1.87
C PHE A 116 16.00 -5.76 2.81
N LYS A 117 16.22 -6.44 3.93
CA LYS A 117 17.27 -6.05 4.88
C LYS A 117 18.63 -6.07 4.20
N THR A 118 19.47 -5.12 4.53
CA THR A 118 20.87 -5.11 4.08
C THR A 118 21.62 -6.30 4.66
N THR A 119 22.61 -6.80 3.91
CA THR A 119 23.48 -7.88 4.40
C THR A 119 24.38 -7.35 5.52
N PRO A 120 24.60 -8.12 6.60
CA PRO A 120 25.47 -7.71 7.72
C PRO A 120 26.89 -7.37 7.27
N HIS A 121 27.37 -8.04 6.21
CA HIS A 121 28.69 -7.85 5.62
C HIS A 121 28.54 -7.54 4.13
N PRO A 122 28.46 -6.27 3.74
CA PRO A 122 28.36 -5.91 2.33
C PRO A 122 29.66 -6.27 1.61
N VAL A 123 29.57 -7.15 0.61
CA VAL A 123 30.69 -7.53 -0.27
C VAL A 123 31.04 -6.38 -1.22
N PHE A 124 30.08 -5.52 -1.49
CA PHE A 124 30.21 -4.33 -2.32
C PHE A 124 30.33 -3.07 -1.43
N SER A 125 30.74 -1.94 -2.00
CA SER A 125 30.84 -0.68 -1.29
C SER A 125 29.57 -0.34 -0.50
N GLN A 126 29.67 0.50 0.54
CA GLN A 126 28.54 0.95 1.39
C GLN A 126 27.39 1.61 0.60
N ASN A 127 27.62 1.95 -0.67
CA ASN A 127 26.63 2.53 -1.59
C ASN A 127 26.02 1.50 -2.54
N ALA A 128 26.06 0.20 -2.22
CA ALA A 128 25.39 -0.81 -3.03
C ALA A 128 23.86 -0.57 -3.03
N PRO A 129 23.19 -0.68 -4.20
CA PRO A 129 21.74 -0.54 -4.28
C PRO A 129 21.02 -1.53 -3.36
N GLU A 130 19.99 -1.05 -2.67
CA GLU A 130 19.12 -1.92 -1.87
C GLU A 130 18.32 -2.86 -2.77
N ASN A 131 18.19 -4.10 -2.32
CA ASN A 131 17.29 -5.04 -2.99
C ASN A 131 15.84 -4.72 -2.61
N LYS A 132 14.95 -4.69 -3.61
CA LYS A 132 13.53 -4.42 -3.39
C LYS A 132 12.65 -5.18 -4.37
N LEU A 133 11.51 -5.63 -3.85
CA LEU A 133 10.43 -6.19 -4.65
C LEU A 133 9.32 -5.17 -4.74
N ILE A 134 8.89 -4.84 -5.95
CA ILE A 134 7.82 -3.88 -6.22
C ILE A 134 6.67 -4.66 -6.85
N ILE A 135 5.52 -4.63 -6.21
CA ILE A 135 4.27 -5.22 -6.74
C ILE A 135 3.36 -4.05 -7.10
N ARG A 136 3.20 -3.80 -8.38
CA ARG A 136 2.31 -2.77 -8.89
C ARG A 136 0.92 -3.36 -9.11
N ILE A 137 -0.07 -2.74 -8.45
CA ILE A 137 -1.48 -3.17 -8.50
C ILE A 137 -2.24 -2.39 -9.57
N GLN A 138 -1.93 -1.08 -9.73
CA GLN A 138 -2.51 -0.22 -10.79
C GLN A 138 -1.67 1.05 -10.96
N PRO A 139 -1.68 1.64 -12.18
CA PRO A 139 -2.09 1.02 -13.44
C PRO A 139 -1.06 -0.01 -13.87
N ASP A 140 -1.36 -0.83 -14.86
CA ASP A 140 -0.44 -1.78 -15.48
C ASP A 140 0.19 -2.73 -14.44
N GLU A 141 -0.58 -3.73 -14.05
CA GLU A 141 -0.18 -4.74 -13.05
C GLU A 141 1.17 -5.37 -13.40
N ALA A 142 2.11 -5.31 -12.45
CA ALA A 142 3.48 -5.75 -12.68
C ALA A 142 4.17 -6.20 -11.39
N ILE A 143 5.17 -7.03 -11.52
CA ILE A 143 6.10 -7.39 -10.45
C ILE A 143 7.50 -7.05 -10.93
N SER A 144 8.24 -6.24 -10.16
CA SER A 144 9.62 -5.87 -10.44
C SER A 144 10.52 -6.25 -9.27
N MET A 145 11.57 -7.02 -9.55
CA MET A 145 12.63 -7.27 -8.60
C MET A 145 13.84 -6.41 -8.95
N ARG A 146 14.22 -5.51 -8.05
CA ARG A 146 15.42 -4.66 -8.19
C ARG A 146 16.50 -5.14 -7.24
N PHE A 147 17.73 -5.25 -7.74
CA PHE A 147 18.88 -5.73 -6.96
C PHE A 147 20.21 -5.22 -7.52
N GLY A 148 21.22 -5.21 -6.65
CA GLY A 148 22.57 -4.84 -7.02
C GLY A 148 23.31 -6.00 -7.66
N LEU A 149 23.80 -5.83 -8.89
CA LEU A 149 24.74 -6.77 -9.53
C LEU A 149 26.12 -6.13 -9.63
N LYS A 150 27.17 -6.96 -9.45
CA LYS A 150 28.54 -6.55 -9.74
C LYS A 150 28.66 -6.14 -11.19
N LYS A 151 29.20 -4.93 -11.40
CA LYS A 151 29.52 -4.44 -12.73
C LYS A 151 30.61 -5.30 -13.36
N PRO A 152 30.46 -5.78 -14.62
CA PRO A 152 31.53 -6.49 -15.32
C PRO A 152 32.81 -5.65 -15.38
N GLY A 153 33.96 -6.31 -15.19
CA GLY A 153 35.27 -5.64 -15.22
C GLY A 153 35.97 -5.64 -13.87
N ALA A 154 37.01 -4.82 -13.75
CA ALA A 154 37.80 -4.66 -12.52
C ALA A 154 37.04 -3.87 -11.46
N GLY A 155 37.25 -4.22 -10.18
CA GLY A 155 36.64 -3.55 -9.04
C GLY A 155 35.38 -4.24 -8.50
N PHE A 156 34.85 -3.68 -7.39
CA PHE A 156 33.68 -4.18 -6.67
C PHE A 156 32.52 -3.17 -6.72
N GLU A 157 32.30 -2.55 -7.89
CA GLU A 157 31.16 -1.66 -8.09
C GLU A 157 29.88 -2.47 -8.35
N ALA A 158 28.80 -2.10 -7.67
CA ALA A 158 27.46 -2.63 -7.92
C ALA A 158 26.62 -1.63 -8.73
N LYS A 159 25.80 -2.17 -9.63
CA LYS A 159 24.80 -1.41 -10.40
C LYS A 159 23.42 -2.01 -10.13
N GLU A 160 22.41 -1.15 -9.93
CA GLU A 160 21.02 -1.60 -9.86
C GLU A 160 20.59 -2.16 -11.23
N VAL A 161 19.98 -3.33 -11.17
CA VAL A 161 19.32 -3.98 -12.30
C VAL A 161 17.91 -4.37 -11.92
N SER A 162 17.01 -4.51 -12.89
CA SER A 162 15.65 -4.98 -12.68
C SER A 162 15.35 -6.23 -13.47
N MET A 163 14.50 -7.08 -12.89
CA MET A 163 13.73 -8.11 -13.58
C MET A 163 12.27 -7.71 -13.48
N ASP A 164 11.65 -7.47 -14.62
CA ASP A 164 10.29 -6.95 -14.70
C ASP A 164 9.38 -7.99 -15.34
N PHE A 165 8.23 -8.23 -14.72
CA PHE A 165 7.15 -9.07 -15.23
C PHE A 165 5.89 -8.24 -15.29
N ARG A 166 5.16 -8.27 -16.41
CA ARG A 166 3.89 -7.58 -16.61
C ARG A 166 2.78 -8.59 -16.84
N TYR A 167 1.67 -8.44 -16.15
CA TYR A 167 0.51 -9.31 -16.36
C TYR A 167 -0.08 -9.19 -17.76
N ALA A 168 0.01 -8.01 -18.38
CA ALA A 168 -0.39 -7.81 -19.78
C ALA A 168 0.36 -8.73 -20.77
N ASP A 169 1.58 -9.15 -20.44
CA ASP A 169 2.38 -10.04 -21.31
C ASP A 169 1.86 -11.50 -21.27
N LEU A 170 1.00 -11.85 -20.31
CA LEU A 170 0.35 -13.16 -20.21
C LEU A 170 -1.08 -13.19 -20.78
N ALA A 171 -1.67 -12.05 -21.04
CA ALA A 171 -3.06 -11.97 -21.46
C ALA A 171 -3.18 -12.18 -22.97
N ASP A 172 -3.64 -13.33 -23.38
CA ASP A 172 -4.03 -13.61 -24.77
C ASP A 172 -5.39 -13.00 -25.13
N GLU A 173 -6.18 -12.54 -24.13
CA GLU A 173 -7.52 -11.98 -24.27
C GLU A 173 -7.68 -10.69 -23.46
N GLN A 174 -8.73 -9.94 -23.79
CA GLN A 174 -9.08 -8.70 -23.09
C GLN A 174 -9.41 -9.00 -21.62
N VAL A 175 -8.59 -8.50 -20.70
CA VAL A 175 -8.80 -8.66 -19.26
C VAL A 175 -9.99 -7.81 -18.82
N LEU A 176 -10.93 -8.40 -18.09
CA LEU A 176 -12.05 -7.68 -17.48
C LEU A 176 -11.55 -6.60 -16.52
N THR A 177 -12.21 -5.45 -16.55
CA THR A 177 -11.95 -4.41 -15.53
C THR A 177 -12.34 -4.91 -14.13
N ALA A 178 -11.76 -4.30 -13.09
CA ALA A 178 -12.04 -4.69 -11.71
C ALA A 178 -13.55 -4.68 -11.37
N TYR A 179 -14.31 -3.70 -11.88
CA TYR A 179 -15.75 -3.63 -11.63
C TYR A 179 -16.54 -4.68 -12.42
N GLU A 180 -16.20 -4.95 -13.67
CA GLU A 180 -16.81 -6.03 -14.46
C GLU A 180 -16.61 -7.37 -13.77
N ARG A 181 -15.41 -7.63 -13.25
CA ARG A 181 -15.10 -8.85 -12.50
C ARG A 181 -15.95 -8.96 -11.23
N LEU A 182 -16.02 -7.91 -10.42
CA LEU A 182 -16.82 -7.90 -9.19
C LEU A 182 -18.32 -8.12 -9.48
N LEU A 183 -18.86 -7.49 -10.54
CA LEU A 183 -20.26 -7.70 -10.93
C LEU A 183 -20.51 -9.15 -11.36
N LEU A 184 -19.61 -9.73 -12.14
CA LEU A 184 -19.70 -11.13 -12.55
C LEU A 184 -19.64 -12.08 -11.35
N ASP A 185 -18.74 -11.84 -10.40
CA ASP A 185 -18.59 -12.65 -9.19
C ASP A 185 -19.83 -12.52 -8.30
N ALA A 186 -20.43 -11.33 -8.17
CA ALA A 186 -21.70 -11.13 -7.48
C ALA A 186 -22.85 -11.93 -8.13
N MET A 187 -22.94 -11.91 -9.46
CA MET A 187 -23.95 -12.66 -10.19
C MET A 187 -23.78 -14.18 -10.05
N LYS A 188 -22.54 -14.66 -9.92
CA LYS A 188 -22.21 -16.07 -9.69
C LYS A 188 -22.33 -16.51 -8.23
N GLY A 189 -22.51 -15.57 -7.30
CA GLY A 189 -22.47 -15.83 -5.86
C GLY A 189 -21.07 -16.13 -5.32
N ASP A 190 -20.01 -15.78 -6.06
CA ASP A 190 -18.63 -15.94 -5.62
C ASP A 190 -18.24 -14.79 -4.69
N ALA A 191 -18.06 -15.11 -3.41
CA ALA A 191 -17.73 -14.15 -2.37
C ALA A 191 -16.22 -13.92 -2.19
N THR A 192 -15.37 -14.50 -3.01
CA THR A 192 -13.90 -14.51 -2.84
C THR A 192 -13.29 -13.11 -2.76
N LEU A 193 -13.73 -12.19 -3.61
CA LEU A 193 -13.22 -10.81 -3.66
C LEU A 193 -13.99 -9.83 -2.77
N PHE A 194 -15.03 -10.29 -2.06
CA PHE A 194 -15.84 -9.41 -1.21
C PHE A 194 -15.37 -9.43 0.24
N ALA A 195 -15.28 -8.22 0.82
CA ALA A 195 -14.91 -8.06 2.22
C ALA A 195 -15.97 -8.72 3.15
N ARG A 196 -15.48 -9.41 4.18
CA ARG A 196 -16.32 -10.00 5.23
C ARG A 196 -16.50 -9.01 6.37
N THR A 197 -17.66 -9.01 7.01
CA THR A 197 -18.03 -8.04 8.04
C THR A 197 -17.05 -7.95 9.19
N ASP A 198 -16.50 -9.10 9.65
CA ASP A 198 -15.53 -9.13 10.76
C ASP A 198 -14.20 -8.46 10.38
N ALA A 199 -13.71 -8.68 9.16
CA ALA A 199 -12.52 -8.01 8.65
C ALA A 199 -12.75 -6.48 8.52
N VAL A 200 -13.94 -6.07 8.05
CA VAL A 200 -14.32 -4.65 7.97
C VAL A 200 -14.38 -4.02 9.36
N HIS A 201 -14.98 -4.69 10.33
CA HIS A 201 -15.02 -4.19 11.72
C HIS A 201 -13.62 -4.06 12.31
N ALA A 202 -12.74 -5.03 12.10
CA ALA A 202 -11.36 -4.96 12.56
C ALA A 202 -10.60 -3.78 11.94
N ALA A 203 -10.79 -3.56 10.62
CA ALA A 203 -10.19 -2.42 9.92
C ALA A 203 -10.70 -1.07 10.47
N TRP A 204 -12.01 -0.92 10.71
CA TRP A 204 -12.55 0.28 11.32
C TRP A 204 -12.03 0.52 12.74
N LYS A 205 -11.96 -0.55 13.55
CA LYS A 205 -11.37 -0.45 14.90
C LYS A 205 -9.93 0.04 14.87
N PHE A 206 -9.15 -0.41 13.87
CA PHE A 206 -7.77 0.02 13.69
C PHE A 206 -7.67 1.51 13.31
N VAL A 207 -8.58 2.01 12.46
CA VAL A 207 -8.56 3.40 11.97
C VAL A 207 -9.18 4.38 12.97
N GLN A 208 -10.05 3.93 13.90
CA GLN A 208 -10.77 4.80 14.81
C GLN A 208 -9.89 5.81 15.57
N PRO A 209 -8.72 5.44 16.13
CA PRO A 209 -7.84 6.41 16.81
C PRO A 209 -7.37 7.56 15.90
N ILE A 210 -7.25 7.33 14.60
CA ILE A 210 -6.89 8.38 13.62
C ILE A 210 -8.05 9.36 13.46
N LEU A 211 -9.28 8.85 13.40
CA LEU A 211 -10.48 9.68 13.31
C LEU A 211 -10.68 10.51 14.57
N ASP A 212 -10.50 9.91 15.74
CA ASP A 212 -10.61 10.57 17.05
C ASP A 212 -9.55 11.70 17.17
N TYR A 213 -8.30 11.43 16.74
CA TYR A 213 -7.25 12.45 16.70
C TYR A 213 -7.62 13.63 15.79
N LYS A 214 -8.15 13.34 14.62
CA LYS A 214 -8.61 14.38 13.69
C LYS A 214 -9.72 15.22 14.28
N GLU A 215 -10.73 14.61 14.91
CA GLU A 215 -11.84 15.29 15.58
C GLU A 215 -11.36 16.15 16.76
N ALA A 216 -10.39 15.66 17.51
CA ALA A 216 -9.76 16.40 18.60
C ALA A 216 -8.90 17.60 18.13
N GLY A 217 -8.84 17.86 16.84
CA GLY A 217 -8.09 18.97 16.28
C GLY A 217 -6.64 18.63 15.93
N GLY A 218 -6.35 17.36 15.65
CA GLY A 218 -5.04 16.88 15.23
C GLY A 218 -4.44 17.68 14.08
N ARG A 219 -3.12 17.72 13.99
CA ARG A 219 -2.40 18.54 13.03
C ARG A 219 -2.60 18.03 11.59
N VAL A 220 -2.95 18.94 10.69
CA VAL A 220 -3.00 18.70 9.24
C VAL A 220 -1.94 19.60 8.60
N HIS A 221 -1.02 19.00 7.85
CA HIS A 221 0.07 19.70 7.16
C HIS A 221 -0.38 20.14 5.76
N GLU A 222 0.24 21.16 5.23
CA GLU A 222 0.09 21.55 3.83
C GLU A 222 1.14 20.84 2.96
N TYR A 223 0.76 20.46 1.72
CA TYR A 223 1.68 19.90 0.73
C TYR A 223 1.32 20.33 -0.68
#